data_1356dc8397e267e4e3e5ca3ff7dccadf
#
_entry.id   1356dc8397e267e4e3e5ca3ff7dccadf
#
_cell.length_a   1.000
_cell.length_b   1.000
_cell.length_c   1.000
_cell.angle_alpha   90.00
_cell.angle_beta   90.00
_cell.angle_gamma   90.00
#
_symmetry.space_group_name_H-M   'P 1'
#
loop_
_entity.id
_entity.type
_entity.pdbx_description
1 polymer ?
#
loop_
_entity_poly.entity_id
_entity_poly.type
_entity_poly.pdbx_seq_one_letter_code
_entity_poly.pdbx_strand_id
1 'polypeptide(L)'
;PRAAAVMVDEAHGEVKTALQELRDLARGIHPAVLTDRGLDAALSAVASRCAVPVQVEVDLAERPAPAIEGIAYFTVSELLQNISKHSRATFAAVDVWRVENRLMLQVVDNGVGGADVSSGSGLTGLAERLDAVDGILVVDSPVGGPTRVTAELPWRGEGV
;
A
#
# COMPACT_ATOMS: atom_id res chain seq x y z
N PRO A 1 8.28 -31.89 -17.80
CA PRO A 1 7.30 -32.23 -16.78
C PRO A 1 6.34 -31.06 -16.50
N ARG A 2 5.09 -31.38 -16.28
CA ARG A 2 4.02 -30.39 -16.11
C ARG A 2 4.27 -29.42 -14.92
N ALA A 3 4.81 -29.92 -13.82
CA ALA A 3 5.05 -29.12 -12.62
C ALA A 3 6.07 -28.00 -12.88
N ALA A 4 7.14 -28.27 -13.62
CA ALA A 4 8.14 -27.27 -13.96
C ALA A 4 7.57 -26.20 -14.90
N ALA A 5 6.75 -26.57 -15.87
CA ALA A 5 6.12 -25.64 -16.79
C ALA A 5 5.14 -24.70 -16.06
N VAL A 6 4.34 -25.23 -15.12
CA VAL A 6 3.40 -24.44 -14.33
C VAL A 6 4.15 -23.43 -13.44
N MET A 7 5.24 -23.86 -12.79
CA MET A 7 6.05 -22.96 -11.96
C MET A 7 6.69 -21.83 -12.77
N VAL A 8 7.16 -22.10 -13.97
CA VAL A 8 7.74 -21.08 -14.88
C VAL A 8 6.65 -20.07 -15.30
N ASP A 9 5.46 -20.54 -15.64
CA ASP A 9 4.34 -19.67 -16.04
C ASP A 9 3.90 -18.75 -14.88
N GLU A 10 3.82 -19.28 -13.66
CA GLU A 10 3.48 -18.47 -12.46
C GLU A 10 4.53 -17.40 -12.19
N ALA A 11 5.82 -17.76 -12.21
CA ALA A 11 6.91 -16.81 -12.02
C ALA A 11 6.93 -15.74 -13.12
N HIS A 12 6.65 -16.12 -14.36
CA HIS A 12 6.57 -15.19 -15.48
C HIS A 12 5.41 -14.20 -15.31
N GLY A 13 4.26 -14.65 -14.85
CA GLY A 13 3.10 -13.82 -14.55
C GLY A 13 3.37 -12.81 -13.45
N GLU A 14 4.02 -13.22 -12.36
CA GLU A 14 4.39 -12.34 -11.25
C GLU A 14 5.38 -11.25 -11.68
N VAL A 15 6.42 -11.61 -12.45
CA VAL A 15 7.41 -10.66 -12.97
C VAL A 15 6.74 -9.68 -13.93
N LYS A 16 5.84 -10.12 -14.77
CA LYS A 16 5.11 -9.27 -15.71
C LYS A 16 4.25 -8.23 -15.00
N THR A 17 3.55 -8.65 -13.94
CA THR A 17 2.74 -7.75 -13.10
C THR A 17 3.62 -6.70 -12.41
N ALA A 18 4.73 -7.12 -11.79
CA ALA A 18 5.66 -6.22 -11.12
C ALA A 18 6.27 -5.21 -12.08
N LEU A 19 6.63 -5.61 -13.30
CA LEU A 19 7.14 -4.71 -14.32
C LEU A 19 6.10 -3.69 -14.76
N GLN A 20 4.84 -4.10 -14.88
CA GLN A 20 3.76 -3.18 -15.24
C GLN A 20 3.53 -2.13 -14.15
N GLU A 21 3.51 -2.54 -12.89
CA GLU A 21 3.39 -1.63 -11.74
C GLU A 21 4.53 -0.62 -11.71
N LEU A 22 5.77 -1.06 -11.93
CA LEU A 22 6.93 -0.17 -12.00
C LEU A 22 6.83 0.83 -13.15
N ARG A 23 6.37 0.40 -14.32
CA ARG A 23 6.17 1.29 -15.47
C ARG A 23 5.12 2.34 -15.18
N ASP A 24 4.02 1.93 -14.56
CA ASP A 24 2.92 2.83 -14.22
C ASP A 24 3.40 3.91 -13.23
N LEU A 25 4.17 3.53 -12.24
CA LEU A 25 4.78 4.47 -11.29
C LEU A 25 5.76 5.42 -11.97
N ALA A 26 6.65 4.90 -12.82
CA ALA A 26 7.69 5.69 -13.50
C ALA A 26 7.09 6.70 -14.47
N ARG A 27 5.92 6.42 -15.04
CA ARG A 27 5.21 7.29 -15.97
C ARG A 27 4.18 8.18 -15.31
N GLY A 28 3.96 8.03 -13.98
CA GLY A 28 2.87 8.70 -13.28
C GLY A 28 1.49 8.23 -13.73
N ILE A 29 1.41 7.03 -14.29
CA ILE A 29 0.16 6.43 -14.75
C ILE A 29 -0.48 5.71 -13.57
N HIS A 30 -1.70 6.09 -13.24
CA HIS A 30 -2.50 5.42 -12.22
C HIS A 30 -3.23 4.20 -12.79
N PRO A 31 -3.53 3.18 -11.99
CA PRO A 31 -4.47 2.15 -12.41
C PRO A 31 -5.79 2.78 -12.85
N ALA A 32 -6.41 2.22 -13.89
CA ALA A 32 -7.64 2.78 -14.44
C ALA A 32 -8.74 2.91 -13.37
N VAL A 33 -8.86 1.93 -12.46
CA VAL A 33 -9.85 1.97 -11.39
C VAL A 33 -9.62 3.15 -10.44
N LEU A 34 -8.36 3.50 -10.17
CA LEU A 34 -8.03 4.65 -9.33
C LEU A 34 -8.43 5.96 -10.00
N THR A 35 -8.08 6.12 -11.26
CA THR A 35 -8.43 7.33 -12.03
C THR A 35 -9.94 7.50 -12.14
N ASP A 36 -10.65 6.43 -12.47
CA ASP A 36 -12.08 6.48 -12.77
C ASP A 36 -12.97 6.50 -11.53
N ARG A 37 -12.57 5.77 -10.47
CA ARG A 37 -13.43 5.54 -9.29
C ARG A 37 -12.85 6.03 -7.97
N GLY A 38 -11.57 6.37 -7.93
CA GLY A 38 -10.90 6.88 -6.73
C GLY A 38 -10.37 5.79 -5.80
N LEU A 39 -9.93 6.23 -4.62
CA LEU A 39 -9.21 5.38 -3.65
C LEU A 39 -10.05 4.24 -3.12
N ASP A 40 -11.32 4.45 -2.79
CA ASP A 40 -12.16 3.42 -2.18
C ASP A 40 -12.23 2.18 -3.09
N ALA A 41 -12.60 2.36 -4.34
CA ALA A 41 -12.68 1.27 -5.31
C ALA A 41 -11.32 0.63 -5.57
N ALA A 42 -10.27 1.45 -5.72
CA ALA A 42 -8.92 0.96 -6.00
C ALA A 42 -8.34 0.15 -4.82
N LEU A 43 -8.51 0.63 -3.61
CA LEU A 43 -8.02 -0.07 -2.41
C LEU A 43 -8.83 -1.34 -2.14
N SER A 44 -10.12 -1.33 -2.39
CA SER A 44 -10.97 -2.52 -2.27
C SER A 44 -10.53 -3.61 -3.26
N ALA A 45 -10.15 -3.22 -4.48
CA ALA A 45 -9.63 -4.16 -5.47
C ALA A 45 -8.29 -4.78 -5.04
N VAL A 46 -7.37 -3.98 -4.48
CA VAL A 46 -6.11 -4.50 -3.95
C VAL A 46 -6.37 -5.42 -2.76
N ALA A 47 -7.24 -5.02 -1.85
CA ALA A 47 -7.60 -5.78 -0.66
C ALA A 47 -8.15 -7.17 -1.01
N SER A 48 -8.94 -7.26 -2.08
CA SER A 48 -9.52 -8.53 -2.51
C SER A 48 -8.46 -9.56 -2.97
N ARG A 49 -7.27 -9.10 -3.32
CA ARG A 49 -6.14 -9.95 -3.74
C ARG A 49 -5.19 -10.29 -2.60
N CYS A 50 -5.41 -9.73 -1.42
CA CYS A 50 -4.58 -10.01 -0.24
C CYS A 50 -4.83 -11.44 0.26
N ALA A 51 -3.78 -12.08 0.79
CA ALA A 51 -3.88 -13.45 1.31
C ALA A 51 -4.75 -13.55 2.57
N VAL A 52 -4.96 -12.44 3.28
CA VAL A 52 -5.80 -12.38 4.48
C VAL A 52 -7.03 -11.50 4.22
N PRO A 53 -8.14 -11.70 4.95
CA PRO A 53 -9.27 -10.78 4.87
C PRO A 53 -8.87 -9.36 5.26
N VAL A 54 -9.24 -8.38 4.44
CA VAL A 54 -8.92 -6.96 4.65
C VAL A 54 -10.22 -6.16 4.62
N GLN A 55 -10.45 -5.38 5.68
CA GLN A 55 -11.53 -4.43 5.72
C GLN A 55 -10.99 -3.06 5.27
N VAL A 56 -11.66 -2.44 4.30
CA VAL A 56 -11.28 -1.13 3.76
C VAL A 56 -12.35 -0.12 4.10
N GLU A 57 -11.95 1.00 4.70
CA GLU A 57 -12.85 2.11 4.99
C GLU A 57 -12.19 3.41 4.53
N VAL A 58 -12.81 4.08 3.57
CA VAL A 58 -12.35 5.36 3.02
C VAL A 58 -13.40 6.41 3.33
N ASP A 59 -13.07 7.35 4.19
CA ASP A 59 -13.94 8.45 4.63
C ASP A 59 -13.40 9.77 4.08
N LEU A 60 -13.71 10.07 2.82
CA LEU A 60 -13.30 11.28 2.13
C LEU A 60 -14.49 11.91 1.44
N ALA A 61 -14.79 13.16 1.77
CA ALA A 61 -15.84 13.94 1.10
C ALA A 61 -15.42 14.36 -0.31
N GLU A 62 -14.12 14.53 -0.55
CA GLU A 62 -13.53 14.95 -1.81
C GLU A 62 -12.33 14.07 -2.15
N ARG A 63 -11.89 14.12 -3.39
CA ARG A 63 -10.70 13.41 -3.82
C ARG A 63 -9.46 14.27 -3.59
N PRO A 64 -8.36 13.69 -3.06
CA PRO A 64 -7.08 14.40 -3.03
C PRO A 64 -6.52 14.61 -4.44
N ALA A 65 -5.41 15.34 -4.55
CA ALA A 65 -4.74 15.52 -5.83
C ALA A 65 -4.40 14.15 -6.46
N PRO A 66 -4.49 13.98 -7.79
CA PRO A 66 -4.24 12.69 -8.43
C PRO A 66 -2.89 12.06 -8.08
N ALA A 67 -1.83 12.86 -7.97
CA ALA A 67 -0.52 12.35 -7.59
C ALA A 67 -0.52 11.81 -6.16
N ILE A 68 -1.24 12.45 -5.24
CA ILE A 68 -1.38 12.00 -3.85
C ILE A 68 -2.21 10.72 -3.79
N GLU A 69 -3.28 10.61 -4.56
CA GLU A 69 -4.03 9.35 -4.69
C GLU A 69 -3.13 8.21 -5.15
N GLY A 70 -2.28 8.45 -6.12
CA GLY A 70 -1.34 7.45 -6.63
C GLY A 70 -0.36 6.97 -5.57
N ILE A 71 0.21 7.90 -4.79
CA ILE A 71 1.14 7.58 -3.71
C ILE A 71 0.41 6.82 -2.59
N ALA A 72 -0.78 7.23 -2.22
CA ALA A 72 -1.59 6.53 -1.22
C ALA A 72 -1.92 5.10 -1.66
N TYR A 73 -2.35 4.93 -2.90
CA TYR A 73 -2.62 3.61 -3.48
C TYR A 73 -1.39 2.72 -3.44
N PHE A 74 -0.25 3.23 -3.89
CA PHE A 74 1.01 2.47 -3.89
C PHE A 74 1.43 2.09 -2.46
N THR A 75 1.31 3.02 -1.51
CA THR A 75 1.67 2.79 -0.11
C THR A 75 0.84 1.65 0.49
N VAL A 76 -0.48 1.68 0.32
CA VAL A 76 -1.36 0.62 0.82
C VAL A 76 -1.05 -0.71 0.12
N SER A 77 -0.82 -0.70 -1.19
CA SER A 77 -0.48 -1.90 -1.94
C SER A 77 0.76 -2.58 -1.40
N GLU A 78 1.82 -1.83 -1.14
CA GLU A 78 3.06 -2.35 -0.56
C GLU A 78 2.85 -2.88 0.86
N LEU A 79 2.10 -2.19 1.69
CA LEU A 79 1.80 -2.62 3.05
C LEU A 79 0.99 -3.91 3.07
N LEU A 80 0.01 -4.06 2.19
CA LEU A 80 -0.78 -5.28 2.08
C LEU A 80 0.05 -6.46 1.55
N GLN A 81 0.99 -6.22 0.65
CA GLN A 81 1.93 -7.25 0.23
C GLN A 81 2.80 -7.74 1.39
N ASN A 82 3.30 -6.83 2.21
CA ASN A 82 4.09 -7.17 3.40
C ASN A 82 3.28 -8.03 4.37
N ILE A 83 2.02 -7.70 4.57
CA ILE A 83 1.12 -8.49 5.42
C ILE A 83 0.97 -9.91 4.87
N SER A 84 0.73 -10.05 3.57
CA SER A 84 0.56 -11.34 2.93
C SER A 84 1.82 -12.22 3.03
N LYS A 85 3.00 -11.61 3.00
CA LYS A 85 4.28 -12.35 2.96
C LYS A 85 4.86 -12.64 4.34
N HIS A 86 4.70 -11.76 5.31
CA HIS A 86 5.54 -11.76 6.50
C HIS A 86 4.79 -11.71 7.83
N SER A 87 3.56 -11.24 7.89
CA SER A 87 2.92 -10.91 9.16
C SER A 87 2.36 -12.10 9.93
N ARG A 88 2.01 -13.18 9.22
CA ARG A 88 1.21 -14.30 9.77
C ARG A 88 -0.13 -13.82 10.33
N ALA A 89 -0.64 -12.70 9.86
CA ALA A 89 -1.92 -12.16 10.26
C ALA A 89 -3.06 -13.04 9.76
N THR A 90 -4.19 -12.97 10.47
CA THR A 90 -5.46 -13.56 10.04
C THR A 90 -6.46 -12.51 9.61
N PHE A 91 -6.13 -11.23 9.83
CA PHE A 91 -7.01 -10.10 9.51
C PHE A 91 -6.18 -8.83 9.37
N ALA A 92 -6.61 -7.93 8.48
CA ALA A 92 -6.05 -6.59 8.35
C ALA A 92 -7.16 -5.56 8.11
N ALA A 93 -6.86 -4.30 8.40
CA ALA A 93 -7.77 -3.19 8.17
C ALA A 93 -7.02 -2.02 7.55
N VAL A 94 -7.66 -1.35 6.61
CA VAL A 94 -7.17 -0.14 5.94
C VAL A 94 -8.18 0.97 6.19
N ASP A 95 -7.71 2.08 6.76
CA ASP A 95 -8.51 3.28 6.98
C ASP A 95 -7.87 4.46 6.30
N VAL A 96 -8.67 5.26 5.60
CA VAL A 96 -8.23 6.48 4.93
C VAL A 96 -9.19 7.61 5.33
N TRP A 97 -8.63 8.73 5.79
CA TRP A 97 -9.41 9.90 6.18
C TRP A 97 -8.61 11.18 5.95
N ARG A 98 -9.23 12.31 6.15
CA ARG A 98 -8.59 13.62 6.00
C ARG A 98 -8.56 14.36 7.32
N VAL A 99 -7.42 14.98 7.62
CA VAL A 99 -7.27 15.95 8.71
C VAL A 99 -6.71 17.22 8.11
N GLU A 100 -7.53 18.28 8.05
CA GLU A 100 -7.16 19.59 7.45
C GLU A 100 -6.63 19.42 6.03
N ASN A 101 -5.36 19.74 5.80
CA ASN A 101 -4.69 19.61 4.51
C ASN A 101 -3.84 18.35 4.38
N ARG A 102 -4.10 17.34 5.20
CA ARG A 102 -3.37 16.08 5.20
C ARG A 102 -4.30 14.92 4.89
N LEU A 103 -3.85 14.05 4.01
CA LEU A 103 -4.46 12.74 3.80
C LEU A 103 -3.82 11.76 4.79
N MET A 104 -4.65 11.11 5.57
CA MET A 104 -4.22 10.12 6.55
C MET A 104 -4.58 8.74 6.06
N LEU A 105 -3.66 7.80 6.18
CA LEU A 105 -3.97 6.40 5.94
C LEU A 105 -3.32 5.53 7.02
N GLN A 106 -3.99 4.46 7.37
CA GLN A 106 -3.52 3.55 8.39
C GLN A 106 -3.81 2.11 7.96
N VAL A 107 -2.82 1.26 8.09
CA VAL A 107 -2.95 -0.17 7.84
C VAL A 107 -2.56 -0.91 9.11
N VAL A 108 -3.47 -1.74 9.61
CA VAL A 108 -3.27 -2.51 10.84
C VAL A 108 -3.43 -3.99 10.51
N ASP A 109 -2.54 -4.82 11.02
CA ASP A 109 -2.70 -6.28 10.99
C ASP A 109 -2.52 -6.87 12.39
N ASN A 110 -3.13 -8.03 12.60
CA ASN A 110 -3.05 -8.76 13.87
C ASN A 110 -1.95 -9.84 13.86
N GLY A 111 -0.92 -9.64 13.06
CA GLY A 111 0.20 -10.58 12.94
C GLY A 111 1.20 -10.53 14.08
N VAL A 112 2.39 -11.06 13.83
CA VAL A 112 3.41 -11.29 14.86
C VAL A 112 4.20 -10.05 15.24
N GLY A 113 4.04 -8.95 14.54
CA GLY A 113 4.77 -7.72 14.81
C GLY A 113 6.27 -7.81 14.53
N GLY A 114 7.03 -6.89 15.12
CA GLY A 114 8.48 -6.83 14.97
C GLY A 114 8.93 -6.16 13.67
N ALA A 115 8.05 -5.52 12.92
CA ALA A 115 8.42 -4.75 11.74
C ALA A 115 9.14 -3.47 12.16
N ASP A 116 10.17 -3.08 11.42
CA ASP A 116 10.98 -1.90 11.71
C ASP A 116 11.41 -1.24 10.40
N VAL A 117 11.29 0.07 10.33
CA VAL A 117 11.73 0.87 9.18
C VAL A 117 13.24 0.72 8.94
N SER A 118 14.02 0.59 10.00
CA SER A 118 15.49 0.51 9.91
C SER A 118 16.02 -0.87 9.53
N SER A 119 15.19 -1.91 9.48
CA SER A 119 15.63 -3.30 9.33
C SER A 119 15.88 -3.74 7.87
N GLY A 120 15.87 -2.83 6.90
CA GLY A 120 16.06 -3.17 5.50
C GLY A 120 14.85 -3.86 4.85
N SER A 121 13.70 -3.86 5.52
CA SER A 121 12.42 -4.26 4.93
C SER A 121 11.95 -3.22 3.92
N GLY A 122 10.94 -3.55 3.11
CA GLY A 122 10.33 -2.60 2.18
C GLY A 122 9.84 -1.30 2.81
N LEU A 123 9.73 -1.24 4.13
CA LEU A 123 9.32 -0.05 4.88
C LEU A 123 10.33 1.11 4.77
N THR A 124 11.63 0.82 4.69
CA THR A 124 12.65 1.86 4.50
C THR A 124 12.43 2.61 3.19
N GLY A 125 12.26 1.89 2.10
CA GLY A 125 12.00 2.49 0.78
C GLY A 125 10.69 3.25 0.74
N LEU A 126 9.69 2.75 1.44
CA LEU A 126 8.38 3.39 1.55
C LEU A 126 8.49 4.72 2.32
N ALA A 127 9.21 4.73 3.44
CA ALA A 127 9.44 5.94 4.24
C ALA A 127 10.20 7.00 3.44
N GLU A 128 11.23 6.60 2.69
CA GLU A 128 11.98 7.52 1.83
C GLU A 128 11.11 8.12 0.73
N ARG A 129 10.24 7.32 0.14
CA ARG A 129 9.33 7.76 -0.92
C ARG A 129 8.31 8.78 -0.39
N LEU A 130 7.77 8.54 0.80
CA LEU A 130 6.86 9.49 1.44
C LEU A 130 7.58 10.78 1.83
N ASP A 131 8.79 10.68 2.36
CA ASP A 131 9.59 11.85 2.73
C ASP A 131 9.85 12.78 1.52
N ALA A 132 10.05 12.20 0.33
CA ALA A 132 10.28 12.96 -0.90
C ALA A 132 9.10 13.86 -1.29
N VAL A 133 7.91 13.61 -0.77
CA VAL A 133 6.70 14.41 -1.05
C VAL A 133 6.14 15.06 0.22
N ASP A 134 6.98 15.30 1.22
CA ASP A 134 6.61 15.86 2.52
C ASP A 134 5.58 14.99 3.28
N GLY A 135 5.63 13.70 3.04
CA GLY A 135 4.86 12.71 3.78
C GLY A 135 5.63 12.16 4.97
N ILE A 136 4.94 11.46 5.83
CA ILE A 136 5.49 10.85 7.05
C ILE A 136 4.98 9.42 7.14
N LEU A 137 5.87 8.49 7.51
CA LEU A 137 5.52 7.10 7.80
C LEU A 137 5.88 6.79 9.26
N VAL A 138 4.92 6.30 10.02
CA VAL A 138 5.12 5.88 11.41
C VAL A 138 4.75 4.40 11.52
N VAL A 139 5.67 3.60 12.05
CA VAL A 139 5.46 2.17 12.25
C VAL A 139 5.46 1.86 13.74
N ASP A 140 4.38 1.27 14.21
CA ASP A 140 4.24 0.75 15.57
C ASP A 140 4.01 -0.76 15.45
N SER A 141 5.03 -1.53 15.77
CA SER A 141 5.03 -2.98 15.54
C SER A 141 5.81 -3.70 16.65
N PRO A 142 5.24 -3.78 17.86
CA PRO A 142 5.89 -4.51 18.93
C PRO A 142 6.01 -6.00 18.60
N VAL A 143 7.01 -6.66 19.14
CA VAL A 143 7.15 -8.12 19.03
C VAL A 143 5.91 -8.77 19.65
N GLY A 144 5.28 -9.66 18.93
CA GLY A 144 4.00 -10.26 19.31
C GLY A 144 2.80 -9.54 18.69
N GLY A 145 3.02 -8.42 18.04
CA GLY A 145 1.98 -7.65 17.34
C GLY A 145 1.12 -6.80 18.27
N PRO A 146 0.12 -6.11 17.70
CA PRO A 146 -0.15 -5.97 16.26
C PRO A 146 0.86 -5.06 15.55
N THR A 147 0.78 -4.98 14.23
CA THR A 147 1.51 -3.98 13.45
C THR A 147 0.54 -2.89 12.99
N ARG A 148 0.91 -1.65 13.24
CA ARG A 148 0.15 -0.48 12.81
C ARG A 148 1.09 0.46 12.05
N VAL A 149 0.78 0.71 10.79
CA VAL A 149 1.51 1.65 9.95
C VAL A 149 0.59 2.81 9.62
N THR A 150 1.02 4.02 9.97
CA THR A 150 0.27 5.25 9.69
C THR A 150 1.10 6.09 8.72
N ALA A 151 0.48 6.54 7.65
CA ALA A 151 1.10 7.46 6.71
C ALA A 151 0.30 8.77 6.64
N GLU A 152 1.02 9.87 6.56
CA GLU A 152 0.47 11.19 6.30
C GLU A 152 1.01 11.70 4.98
N LEU A 153 0.14 12.25 4.16
CA LEU A 153 0.49 12.87 2.89
C LEU A 153 -0.13 14.27 2.81
N PRO A 154 0.52 15.25 2.15
CA PRO A 154 -0.15 16.50 1.87
C PRO A 154 -1.38 16.24 1.00
N TRP A 155 -2.47 16.94 1.27
CA TRP A 155 -3.71 16.78 0.48
C TRP A 155 -3.49 17.14 -0.99
N ARG A 156 -2.67 18.16 -1.22
CA ARG A 156 -2.20 18.58 -2.54
C ARG A 156 -0.68 18.70 -2.48
N GLY A 157 0.03 17.87 -3.20
CA GLY A 157 1.48 17.95 -3.26
C GLY A 157 1.92 19.22 -3.97
N GLU A 158 2.87 19.96 -3.39
CA GLU A 158 3.49 21.09 -4.08
C GLU A 158 4.37 20.56 -5.21
N GLY A 159 4.22 21.14 -6.40
CA GLY A 159 5.04 20.78 -7.56
C GLY A 159 4.65 19.46 -8.23
N VAL A 160 3.48 18.95 -7.95
CA VAL A 160 2.98 17.70 -8.54
C VAL A 160 1.77 17.95 -9.42
#